data_836065a3e7d4204d75dd9b5912b6e9c2
#
_entry.id   836065a3e7d4204d75dd9b5912b6e9c2
#
_cell.length_a   1.000
_cell.length_b   1.000
_cell.length_c   1.000
_cell.angle_alpha   90.00
_cell.angle_beta   90.00
_cell.angle_gamma   90.00
#
_symmetry.space_group_name_H-M   'P 1'
#
loop_
_entity.id
_entity.type
_entity.pdbx_description
1 polymer ?
#
loop_
_entity_poly.entity_id
_entity_poly.type
_entity_poly.pdbx_seq_one_letter_code
_entity_poly.pdbx_strand_id
1 'polypeptide(L)'
;MADLLTSVITRVAYWPIDIPITDPFVVATGSRVVAENVFVRITLSDGTYGYGEAAPFPEVGGEDRITCLNALSGLAPTLIGQSVHGYRELAARMAHATPLQPAARCALETALLDASCRSAQIPLWQLWGGADVRPRITDITIPIATQDKTLSLARGWYERGFRLFKMKVGKDVDGDVRRLESLHRALPGISFIGDGNQGFSRKECMAFAKGVQQFGGVMVLLEQPVVRDDLDSMAAIRRETGIPVAA
;
A
#
# COMPACT_ATOMS: atom_id res chain seq x y z
N MET A 1 7.72 -21.20 -30.77
CA MET A 1 7.39 -19.93 -30.15
C MET A 1 5.87 -19.86 -30.15
N ALA A 2 5.23 -19.99 -28.99
CA ALA A 2 3.80 -19.74 -28.88
C ALA A 2 3.53 -18.31 -29.37
N ASP A 3 2.47 -18.16 -30.15
CA ASP A 3 2.12 -16.88 -30.77
C ASP A 3 1.67 -15.88 -29.69
N LEU A 4 2.64 -15.17 -29.08
CA LEU A 4 2.43 -14.20 -28.00
C LEU A 4 1.44 -13.09 -28.35
N LEU A 5 1.11 -12.95 -29.66
CA LEU A 5 0.19 -11.93 -30.15
C LEU A 5 -1.30 -12.34 -30.05
N THR A 6 -1.59 -13.58 -29.67
CA THR A 6 -2.94 -14.17 -29.77
C THR A 6 -3.59 -14.55 -28.43
N SER A 7 -2.94 -14.29 -27.28
CA SER A 7 -3.54 -14.61 -25.97
C SER A 7 -4.69 -13.65 -25.67
N VAL A 8 -5.92 -14.11 -25.94
CA VAL A 8 -7.16 -13.35 -25.84
C VAL A 8 -7.83 -13.62 -24.50
N ILE A 9 -8.35 -12.59 -23.88
CA ILE A 9 -9.13 -12.68 -22.64
C ILE A 9 -10.49 -13.31 -22.96
N THR A 10 -10.76 -14.49 -22.38
CA THR A 10 -12.03 -15.21 -22.59
C THR A 10 -12.98 -15.10 -21.41
N ARG A 11 -12.45 -14.81 -20.21
CA ARG A 11 -13.27 -14.68 -18.98
C ARG A 11 -12.62 -13.73 -18.01
N VAL A 12 -13.45 -12.90 -17.38
CA VAL A 12 -13.11 -12.10 -16.18
C VAL A 12 -14.11 -12.50 -15.10
N ALA A 13 -13.61 -13.05 -14.00
CA ALA A 13 -14.39 -13.40 -12.84
C ALA A 13 -13.92 -12.57 -11.64
N TYR A 14 -14.84 -12.15 -10.77
CA TYR A 14 -14.53 -11.40 -9.57
C TYR A 14 -15.50 -11.80 -8.45
N TRP A 15 -15.02 -11.73 -7.20
CA TRP A 15 -15.83 -12.09 -6.03
C TRP A 15 -15.32 -11.39 -4.78
N PRO A 16 -16.22 -10.99 -3.87
CA PRO A 16 -15.85 -10.40 -2.60
C PRO A 16 -15.21 -11.47 -1.69
N ILE A 17 -14.28 -11.03 -0.85
CA ILE A 17 -13.65 -11.84 0.18
C ILE A 17 -13.50 -11.03 1.47
N ASP A 18 -13.83 -11.67 2.60
CA ASP A 18 -13.64 -11.14 3.94
C ASP A 18 -12.42 -11.81 4.58
N ILE A 19 -11.39 -11.01 4.87
CA ILE A 19 -10.16 -11.49 5.50
C ILE A 19 -10.13 -10.95 6.93
N PRO A 20 -10.30 -11.80 7.95
CA PRO A 20 -10.19 -11.37 9.35
C PRO A 20 -8.81 -10.80 9.64
N ILE A 21 -8.76 -9.67 10.35
CA ILE A 21 -7.52 -9.02 10.78
C ILE A 21 -7.25 -9.43 12.24
N THR A 22 -6.09 -10.03 12.48
CA THR A 22 -5.71 -10.56 13.81
C THR A 22 -5.66 -9.48 14.89
N ASP A 23 -5.06 -8.33 14.57
CA ASP A 23 -5.06 -7.14 15.43
C ASP A 23 -5.81 -6.03 14.71
N PRO A 24 -6.79 -5.34 15.35
CA PRO A 24 -7.53 -4.26 14.71
C PRO A 24 -6.61 -3.24 14.06
N PHE A 25 -6.83 -2.95 12.80
CA PHE A 25 -6.06 -1.95 12.08
C PHE A 25 -6.63 -0.57 12.36
N VAL A 26 -5.93 0.20 13.20
CA VAL A 26 -6.34 1.54 13.63
C VAL A 26 -5.49 2.59 12.95
N VAL A 27 -6.14 3.49 12.21
CA VAL A 27 -5.55 4.69 11.59
C VAL A 27 -6.19 5.96 12.19
N ALA A 28 -5.68 7.12 11.83
CA ALA A 28 -6.21 8.40 12.33
C ALA A 28 -7.71 8.59 11.99
N THR A 29 -8.15 8.03 10.86
CA THR A 29 -9.50 8.22 10.28
C THR A 29 -10.47 7.06 10.57
N GLY A 30 -10.04 5.94 11.14
CA GLY A 30 -10.94 4.80 11.39
C GLY A 30 -10.25 3.56 11.95
N SER A 31 -11.04 2.48 12.08
CA SER A 31 -10.58 1.17 12.53
C SER A 31 -11.26 0.05 11.76
N ARG A 32 -10.50 -1.01 11.41
CA ARG A 32 -11.02 -2.21 10.75
C ARG A 32 -10.61 -3.48 11.49
N VAL A 33 -11.53 -4.43 11.52
CA VAL A 33 -11.33 -5.80 12.03
C VAL A 33 -11.42 -6.86 10.92
N VAL A 34 -11.87 -6.45 9.71
CA VAL A 34 -11.98 -7.26 8.50
C VAL A 34 -11.48 -6.45 7.32
N ALA A 35 -10.64 -7.05 6.48
CA ALA A 35 -10.32 -6.51 5.17
C ALA A 35 -11.38 -6.99 4.17
N GLU A 36 -12.20 -6.06 3.69
CA GLU A 36 -13.30 -6.32 2.76
C GLU A 36 -12.82 -6.19 1.31
N ASN A 37 -12.03 -7.17 0.84
CA ASN A 37 -11.38 -7.13 -0.46
C ASN A 37 -12.25 -7.74 -1.57
N VAL A 38 -11.82 -7.57 -2.82
CA VAL A 38 -12.41 -8.24 -4.00
C VAL A 38 -11.29 -8.86 -4.82
N PHE A 39 -11.36 -10.18 -5.05
CA PHE A 39 -10.46 -10.86 -5.95
C PHE A 39 -10.97 -10.82 -7.38
N VAL A 40 -10.01 -10.77 -8.31
CA VAL A 40 -10.25 -10.84 -9.76
C VAL A 40 -9.42 -11.97 -10.35
N ARG A 41 -10.01 -12.71 -11.28
CA ARG A 41 -9.30 -13.67 -12.13
C ARG A 41 -9.61 -13.41 -13.59
N ILE A 42 -8.57 -13.21 -14.37
CA ILE A 42 -8.64 -13.14 -15.84
C ILE A 42 -8.18 -14.49 -16.38
N THR A 43 -8.93 -15.06 -17.33
CA THR A 43 -8.58 -16.32 -18.01
C THR A 43 -8.41 -16.03 -19.50
N LEU A 44 -7.36 -16.60 -20.09
CA LEU A 44 -7.00 -16.47 -21.51
C LEU A 44 -7.47 -17.65 -22.35
N SER A 45 -7.43 -17.51 -23.67
CA SER A 45 -7.85 -18.52 -24.65
C SER A 45 -7.03 -19.83 -24.60
N ASP A 46 -5.79 -19.76 -24.13
CA ASP A 46 -4.90 -20.89 -23.92
C ASP A 46 -5.09 -21.59 -22.55
N GLY A 47 -6.04 -21.14 -21.74
CA GLY A 47 -6.28 -21.62 -20.39
C GLY A 47 -5.39 -20.98 -19.32
N THR A 48 -4.40 -20.18 -19.68
CA THR A 48 -3.59 -19.37 -18.75
C THR A 48 -4.49 -18.40 -18.00
N TYR A 49 -4.17 -18.09 -16.75
CA TYR A 49 -4.91 -17.13 -15.96
C TYR A 49 -3.99 -16.26 -15.10
N GLY A 50 -4.49 -15.09 -14.71
CA GLY A 50 -3.86 -14.20 -13.78
C GLY A 50 -4.82 -13.73 -12.71
N TYR A 51 -4.27 -13.41 -11.54
CA TYR A 51 -5.01 -12.90 -10.39
C TYR A 51 -4.70 -11.44 -10.08
N GLY A 52 -5.69 -10.76 -9.55
CA GLY A 52 -5.56 -9.43 -8.97
C GLY A 52 -6.47 -9.28 -7.75
N GLU A 53 -6.19 -8.27 -6.96
CA GLU A 53 -6.92 -7.98 -5.73
C GLU A 53 -7.19 -6.48 -5.62
N ALA A 54 -8.44 -6.14 -5.31
CA ALA A 54 -8.85 -4.82 -4.88
C ALA A 54 -8.93 -4.79 -3.36
N ALA A 55 -8.36 -3.75 -2.75
CA ALA A 55 -8.47 -3.47 -1.32
C ALA A 55 -9.15 -2.09 -1.13
N PRO A 56 -10.47 -1.99 -1.33
CA PRO A 56 -11.18 -0.74 -1.13
C PRO A 56 -11.07 -0.29 0.32
N PHE A 57 -10.80 1.01 0.52
CA PHE A 57 -10.52 1.57 1.85
C PHE A 57 -11.14 2.97 2.01
N PRO A 58 -12.46 3.05 2.32
CA PRO A 58 -13.17 4.32 2.42
C PRO A 58 -12.65 5.24 3.53
N GLU A 59 -12.04 4.70 4.58
CA GLU A 59 -11.51 5.47 5.71
C GLU A 59 -10.39 6.46 5.34
N VAL A 60 -9.74 6.26 4.18
CA VAL A 60 -8.74 7.20 3.65
C VAL A 60 -9.26 7.99 2.44
N GLY A 61 -10.59 8.05 2.27
CA GLY A 61 -11.25 8.73 1.14
C GLY A 61 -11.20 7.92 -0.15
N GLY A 62 -10.98 6.62 -0.07
CA GLY A 62 -11.06 5.68 -1.17
C GLY A 62 -12.48 5.19 -1.45
N GLU A 63 -12.60 4.25 -2.38
CA GLU A 63 -13.85 3.56 -2.68
C GLU A 63 -14.20 2.51 -1.62
N ASP A 64 -15.48 2.13 -1.56
CA ASP A 64 -15.96 0.99 -0.80
C ASP A 64 -16.11 -0.26 -1.69
N ARG A 65 -16.41 -1.41 -1.07
CA ARG A 65 -16.59 -2.69 -1.80
C ARG A 65 -17.73 -2.63 -2.82
N ILE A 66 -18.82 -1.92 -2.53
CA ILE A 66 -19.99 -1.85 -3.40
C ILE A 66 -19.64 -1.08 -4.67
N THR A 67 -19.02 0.09 -4.54
CA THR A 67 -18.57 0.89 -5.68
C THR A 67 -17.48 0.19 -6.48
N CYS A 68 -16.59 -0.56 -5.81
CA CYS A 68 -15.60 -1.42 -6.45
C CYS A 68 -16.25 -2.51 -7.31
N LEU A 69 -17.21 -3.27 -6.76
CA LEU A 69 -17.94 -4.33 -7.48
C LEU A 69 -18.73 -3.77 -8.66
N ASN A 70 -19.35 -2.60 -8.51
CA ASN A 70 -20.07 -1.92 -9.59
C ASN A 70 -19.11 -1.52 -10.72
N ALA A 71 -17.94 -0.98 -10.40
CA ALA A 71 -16.92 -0.67 -11.40
C ALA A 71 -16.43 -1.91 -12.14
N LEU A 72 -16.15 -3.00 -11.40
CA LEU A 72 -15.76 -4.28 -11.99
C LEU A 72 -16.83 -4.84 -12.93
N SER A 73 -18.12 -4.72 -12.57
CA SER A 73 -19.23 -5.19 -13.43
C SER A 73 -19.31 -4.45 -14.76
N GLY A 74 -18.97 -3.17 -14.77
CA GLY A 74 -18.90 -2.36 -16.00
C GLY A 74 -17.63 -2.61 -16.82
N LEU A 75 -16.50 -2.79 -16.17
CA LEU A 75 -15.20 -2.95 -16.84
C LEU A 75 -14.95 -4.36 -17.38
N ALA A 76 -15.35 -5.41 -16.64
CA ALA A 76 -15.05 -6.81 -16.99
C ALA A 76 -15.52 -7.18 -18.42
N PRO A 77 -16.75 -6.83 -18.87
CA PRO A 77 -17.19 -7.14 -20.24
C PRO A 77 -16.33 -6.47 -21.32
N THR A 78 -15.75 -5.29 -21.05
CA THR A 78 -14.95 -4.53 -22.04
C THR A 78 -13.59 -5.16 -22.31
N LEU A 79 -13.14 -6.07 -21.44
CA LEU A 79 -11.87 -6.79 -21.57
C LEU A 79 -12.01 -8.08 -22.39
N ILE A 80 -13.20 -8.66 -22.48
CA ILE A 80 -13.44 -9.90 -23.23
C ILE A 80 -13.12 -9.69 -24.72
N GLY A 81 -12.38 -10.63 -25.29
CA GLY A 81 -11.93 -10.55 -26.69
C GLY A 81 -10.69 -9.67 -26.90
N GLN A 82 -10.18 -8.99 -25.89
CA GLN A 82 -8.96 -8.19 -26.00
C GLN A 82 -7.73 -9.04 -25.80
N SER A 83 -6.59 -8.67 -26.44
CA SER A 83 -5.28 -9.28 -26.18
C SER A 83 -4.77 -8.82 -24.81
N VAL A 84 -4.31 -9.78 -23.98
CA VAL A 84 -3.71 -9.47 -22.67
C VAL A 84 -2.40 -8.68 -22.81
N HIS A 85 -1.68 -8.79 -23.92
CA HIS A 85 -0.44 -8.06 -24.16
C HIS A 85 -0.65 -6.56 -24.42
N GLY A 86 -1.90 -6.16 -24.71
CA GLY A 86 -2.31 -4.75 -24.77
C GLY A 86 -2.60 -4.12 -23.40
N TYR A 87 -2.07 -4.68 -22.31
CA TYR A 87 -2.41 -4.30 -20.93
C TYR A 87 -2.29 -2.80 -20.63
N ARG A 88 -1.31 -2.09 -21.25
CA ARG A 88 -1.14 -0.63 -21.04
C ARG A 88 -2.29 0.17 -21.62
N GLU A 89 -2.76 -0.19 -22.81
CA GLU A 89 -3.91 0.47 -23.43
C GLU A 89 -5.19 0.14 -22.67
N LEU A 90 -5.36 -1.12 -22.26
CA LEU A 90 -6.49 -1.54 -21.44
C LEU A 90 -6.52 -0.80 -20.09
N ALA A 91 -5.39 -0.64 -19.43
CA ALA A 91 -5.26 0.14 -18.20
C ALA A 91 -5.65 1.60 -18.40
N ALA A 92 -5.18 2.24 -19.47
CA ALA A 92 -5.54 3.62 -19.80
C ALA A 92 -7.05 3.78 -20.06
N ARG A 93 -7.67 2.86 -20.79
CA ARG A 93 -9.12 2.84 -21.04
C ARG A 93 -9.91 2.68 -19.74
N MET A 94 -9.51 1.77 -18.86
CA MET A 94 -10.13 1.58 -17.55
C MET A 94 -10.00 2.83 -16.68
N ALA A 95 -8.83 3.47 -16.67
CA ALA A 95 -8.61 4.70 -15.92
C ALA A 95 -9.51 5.85 -16.37
N HIS A 96 -9.77 5.96 -17.67
CA HIS A 96 -10.69 6.94 -18.23
C HIS A 96 -12.15 6.63 -17.87
N ALA A 97 -12.54 5.35 -17.94
CA ALA A 97 -13.92 4.92 -17.69
C ALA A 97 -14.33 5.00 -16.20
N THR A 98 -13.38 4.76 -15.28
CA THR A 98 -13.66 4.71 -13.84
C THR A 98 -12.58 5.47 -13.04
N PRO A 99 -12.48 6.81 -13.16
CA PRO A 99 -11.42 7.60 -12.55
C PRO A 99 -11.42 7.56 -11.02
N LEU A 100 -12.59 7.34 -10.41
CA LEU A 100 -12.79 7.38 -8.96
C LEU A 100 -12.71 5.99 -8.27
N GLN A 101 -12.45 4.91 -9.03
CA GLN A 101 -12.39 3.54 -8.50
C GLN A 101 -10.99 2.93 -8.68
N PRO A 102 -9.96 3.46 -8.00
CA PRO A 102 -8.58 3.00 -8.17
C PRO A 102 -8.36 1.55 -7.70
N ALA A 103 -9.07 1.06 -6.66
CA ALA A 103 -8.92 -0.30 -6.19
C ALA A 103 -9.46 -1.32 -7.22
N ALA A 104 -10.61 -1.04 -7.84
CA ALA A 104 -11.15 -1.87 -8.91
C ALA A 104 -10.19 -1.95 -10.11
N ARG A 105 -9.61 -0.81 -10.52
CA ARG A 105 -8.59 -0.78 -11.57
C ARG A 105 -7.35 -1.56 -11.19
N CYS A 106 -6.83 -1.35 -9.99
CA CYS A 106 -5.66 -2.07 -9.49
C CYS A 106 -5.84 -3.58 -9.59
N ALA A 107 -7.02 -4.11 -9.21
CA ALA A 107 -7.31 -5.53 -9.33
C ALA A 107 -7.28 -6.03 -10.77
N LEU A 108 -7.89 -5.30 -11.71
CA LEU A 108 -7.89 -5.69 -13.13
C LEU A 108 -6.49 -5.55 -13.75
N GLU A 109 -5.78 -4.47 -13.46
CA GLU A 109 -4.42 -4.25 -13.97
C GLU A 109 -3.44 -5.29 -13.47
N THR A 110 -3.48 -5.64 -12.18
CA THR A 110 -2.62 -6.69 -11.63
C THR A 110 -2.97 -8.06 -12.21
N ALA A 111 -4.25 -8.37 -12.41
CA ALA A 111 -4.67 -9.61 -13.06
C ALA A 111 -4.24 -9.68 -14.54
N LEU A 112 -4.30 -8.56 -15.28
CA LEU A 112 -3.79 -8.45 -16.65
C LEU A 112 -2.28 -8.69 -16.72
N LEU A 113 -1.52 -8.05 -15.83
CA LEU A 113 -0.06 -8.20 -15.76
C LEU A 113 0.33 -9.63 -15.38
N ASP A 114 -0.32 -10.24 -14.40
CA ASP A 114 -0.06 -11.63 -13.99
C ASP A 114 -0.38 -12.60 -15.14
N ALA A 115 -1.53 -12.46 -15.79
CA ALA A 115 -1.91 -13.27 -16.94
C ALA A 115 -0.92 -13.11 -18.13
N SER A 116 -0.54 -11.87 -18.43
CA SER A 116 0.41 -11.56 -19.51
C SER A 116 1.78 -12.19 -19.25
N CYS A 117 2.29 -12.04 -18.02
CA CYS A 117 3.59 -12.62 -17.64
C CYS A 117 3.58 -14.15 -17.64
N ARG A 118 2.48 -14.77 -17.15
CA ARG A 118 2.33 -16.24 -17.19
C ARG A 118 2.24 -16.77 -18.61
N SER A 119 1.49 -16.10 -19.48
CA SER A 119 1.41 -16.46 -20.91
C SER A 119 2.78 -16.34 -21.60
N ALA A 120 3.56 -15.30 -21.26
CA ALA A 120 4.91 -15.10 -21.76
C ALA A 120 5.99 -15.97 -21.07
N GLN A 121 5.61 -16.71 -20.01
CA GLN A 121 6.53 -17.52 -19.19
C GLN A 121 7.68 -16.71 -18.57
N ILE A 122 7.42 -15.45 -18.19
CA ILE A 122 8.37 -14.59 -17.50
C ILE A 122 7.81 -14.15 -16.13
N PRO A 123 8.65 -13.97 -15.12
CA PRO A 123 8.20 -13.38 -13.87
C PRO A 123 7.93 -11.86 -14.03
N LEU A 124 6.98 -11.32 -13.24
CA LEU A 124 6.57 -9.92 -13.36
C LEU A 124 7.73 -8.92 -13.21
N TRP A 125 8.70 -9.18 -12.33
CA TRP A 125 9.88 -8.32 -12.15
C TRP A 125 10.74 -8.21 -13.43
N GLN A 126 10.76 -9.25 -14.26
CA GLN A 126 11.50 -9.25 -15.53
C GLN A 126 10.79 -8.40 -16.60
N LEU A 127 9.46 -8.27 -16.53
CA LEU A 127 8.69 -7.40 -17.42
C LEU A 127 9.17 -5.94 -17.34
N TRP A 128 9.64 -5.51 -16.17
CA TRP A 128 10.19 -4.17 -15.95
C TRP A 128 11.73 -4.10 -16.04
N GLY A 129 12.35 -5.05 -16.74
CA GLY A 129 13.79 -5.04 -17.02
C GLY A 129 14.66 -5.48 -15.86
N GLY A 130 14.08 -6.11 -14.83
CA GLY A 130 14.87 -6.73 -13.76
C GLY A 130 15.74 -7.86 -14.32
N ALA A 131 17.06 -7.80 -14.08
CA ALA A 131 18.00 -8.85 -14.45
C ALA A 131 18.34 -9.79 -13.27
N ASP A 132 18.03 -9.37 -12.06
CA ASP A 132 18.41 -10.06 -10.82
C ASP A 132 17.39 -9.80 -9.72
N VAL A 133 17.10 -10.82 -8.90
CA VAL A 133 16.21 -10.71 -7.72
C VAL A 133 17.06 -10.47 -6.49
N ARG A 134 16.96 -9.27 -5.93
CA ARG A 134 17.68 -8.90 -4.69
C ARG A 134 16.70 -8.75 -3.54
N PRO A 135 16.99 -9.34 -2.39
CA PRO A 135 16.22 -9.07 -1.17
C PRO A 135 16.18 -7.57 -0.85
N ARG A 136 15.03 -7.09 -0.45
CA ARG A 136 14.85 -5.72 0.04
C ARG A 136 14.36 -5.77 1.48
N ILE A 137 14.86 -4.83 2.29
CA ILE A 137 14.35 -4.65 3.64
C ILE A 137 12.92 -4.13 3.52
N THR A 138 12.02 -4.71 4.29
CA THR A 138 10.64 -4.24 4.45
C THR A 138 10.41 -3.76 5.87
N ASP A 139 9.41 -2.90 6.04
CA ASP A 139 8.92 -2.45 7.33
C ASP A 139 7.77 -3.33 7.83
N ILE A 140 7.40 -3.10 9.08
CA ILE A 140 6.16 -3.59 9.69
C ILE A 140 5.41 -2.44 10.36
N THR A 141 4.12 -2.32 10.08
CA THR A 141 3.29 -1.27 10.65
C THR A 141 2.92 -1.60 12.10
N ILE A 142 3.16 -0.64 12.99
CA ILE A 142 2.69 -0.66 14.37
C ILE A 142 1.54 0.36 14.48
N PRO A 143 0.32 -0.08 14.80
CA PRO A 143 -0.85 0.80 14.91
C PRO A 143 -0.75 1.75 16.11
N ILE A 144 -1.59 2.77 16.15
CA ILE A 144 -1.72 3.65 17.33
C ILE A 144 -2.30 2.80 18.47
N ALA A 145 -1.56 2.71 19.56
CA ALA A 145 -1.93 1.95 20.76
C ALA A 145 -1.30 2.58 22.02
N THR A 146 -1.61 2.03 23.18
CA THR A 146 -0.91 2.38 24.43
C THR A 146 0.57 2.03 24.32
N GLN A 147 1.42 2.66 25.14
CA GLN A 147 2.86 2.43 25.11
C GLN A 147 3.21 0.95 25.33
N ASP A 148 2.58 0.27 26.30
CA ASP A 148 2.82 -1.15 26.60
C ASP A 148 2.42 -2.06 25.45
N LYS A 149 1.26 -1.83 24.83
CA LYS A 149 0.81 -2.60 23.65
C LYS A 149 1.74 -2.37 22.48
N THR A 150 2.16 -1.13 22.23
CA THR A 150 3.12 -0.76 21.18
C THR A 150 4.44 -1.52 21.36
N LEU A 151 4.99 -1.51 22.59
CA LEU A 151 6.23 -2.19 22.90
C LEU A 151 6.10 -3.72 22.75
N SER A 152 5.01 -4.30 23.22
CA SER A 152 4.72 -5.73 23.09
C SER A 152 4.65 -6.17 21.62
N LEU A 153 3.91 -5.44 20.78
CA LEU A 153 3.80 -5.71 19.35
C LEU A 153 5.16 -5.58 18.65
N ALA A 154 5.87 -4.48 18.89
CA ALA A 154 7.16 -4.24 18.27
C ALA A 154 8.22 -5.29 18.68
N ARG A 155 8.21 -5.74 19.93
CA ARG A 155 9.10 -6.80 20.40
C ARG A 155 8.86 -8.12 19.68
N GLY A 156 7.60 -8.53 19.51
CA GLY A 156 7.27 -9.75 18.78
C GLY A 156 7.74 -9.71 17.31
N TRP A 157 7.67 -8.56 16.67
CA TRP A 157 8.19 -8.38 15.30
C TRP A 157 9.72 -8.28 15.27
N TYR A 158 10.32 -7.62 16.27
CA TYR A 158 11.77 -7.55 16.42
C TYR A 158 12.41 -8.94 16.56
N GLU A 159 11.80 -9.84 17.34
CA GLU A 159 12.22 -11.25 17.49
C GLU A 159 12.12 -12.04 16.19
N ARG A 160 11.20 -11.64 15.27
CA ARG A 160 11.08 -12.19 13.91
C ARG A 160 12.08 -11.57 12.91
N GLY A 161 12.95 -10.65 13.35
CA GLY A 161 14.00 -10.06 12.53
C GLY A 161 13.69 -8.68 11.95
N PHE A 162 12.51 -8.11 12.16
CA PHE A 162 12.21 -6.75 11.70
C PHE A 162 13.05 -5.72 12.46
N ARG A 163 13.54 -4.70 11.73
CA ARG A 163 14.34 -3.58 12.27
C ARG A 163 13.82 -2.23 11.79
N LEU A 164 12.91 -2.22 10.83
CA LEU A 164 12.24 -1.02 10.33
C LEU A 164 10.77 -1.07 10.73
N PHE A 165 10.35 -0.09 11.55
CA PHE A 165 9.00 0.00 12.07
C PHE A 165 8.26 1.21 11.48
N LYS A 166 7.15 0.96 10.79
CA LYS A 166 6.25 2.02 10.35
C LYS A 166 5.29 2.35 11.48
N MET A 167 5.47 3.54 12.06
CA MET A 167 4.71 4.01 13.21
C MET A 167 3.57 4.91 12.76
N LYS A 168 2.34 4.56 13.13
CA LYS A 168 1.19 5.46 12.95
C LYS A 168 1.27 6.57 14.00
N VAL A 169 1.30 7.83 13.54
CA VAL A 169 1.49 9.05 14.34
C VAL A 169 0.50 10.13 13.89
N GLY A 170 0.52 11.32 14.51
CA GLY A 170 -0.26 12.46 14.04
C GLY A 170 -1.46 12.85 14.92
N LYS A 171 -1.62 12.21 16.10
CA LYS A 171 -2.69 12.58 17.06
C LYS A 171 -2.20 13.34 18.29
N ASP A 172 -1.01 13.02 18.76
CA ASP A 172 -0.39 13.59 19.96
C ASP A 172 1.13 13.58 19.77
N VAL A 173 1.70 14.72 19.45
CA VAL A 173 3.13 14.85 19.15
C VAL A 173 4.00 14.31 20.29
N ASP A 174 3.71 14.71 21.54
CA ASP A 174 4.52 14.30 22.68
C ASP A 174 4.34 12.80 22.99
N GLY A 175 3.12 12.30 22.87
CA GLY A 175 2.83 10.87 23.01
C GLY A 175 3.48 10.04 21.92
N ASP A 176 3.47 10.52 20.70
CA ASP A 176 4.12 9.87 19.56
C ASP A 176 5.64 9.80 19.77
N VAL A 177 6.28 10.89 20.17
CA VAL A 177 7.72 10.94 20.50
C VAL A 177 8.05 9.97 21.65
N ARG A 178 7.28 9.98 22.74
CA ARG A 178 7.51 9.05 23.88
C ARG A 178 7.38 7.59 23.47
N ARG A 179 6.43 7.24 22.57
CA ARG A 179 6.29 5.87 22.08
C ARG A 179 7.52 5.43 21.27
N LEU A 180 7.99 6.27 20.35
CA LEU A 180 9.20 5.97 19.57
C LEU A 180 10.46 5.89 20.45
N GLU A 181 10.61 6.80 21.42
CA GLU A 181 11.73 6.78 22.37
C GLU A 181 11.76 5.48 23.19
N SER A 182 10.58 5.04 23.66
CA SER A 182 10.45 3.76 24.39
C SER A 182 10.89 2.56 23.54
N LEU A 183 10.50 2.53 22.27
CA LEU A 183 10.93 1.49 21.33
C LEU A 183 12.44 1.55 21.07
N HIS A 184 12.97 2.74 20.81
CA HIS A 184 14.40 2.95 20.55
C HIS A 184 15.27 2.46 21.72
N ARG A 185 14.86 2.74 22.95
CA ARG A 185 15.57 2.26 24.15
C ARG A 185 15.47 0.75 24.35
N ALA A 186 14.32 0.15 24.02
CA ALA A 186 14.08 -1.27 24.28
C ALA A 186 14.59 -2.20 23.18
N LEU A 187 14.73 -1.73 21.95
CA LEU A 187 15.02 -2.52 20.76
C LEU A 187 16.21 -1.93 19.99
N PRO A 188 17.44 -2.40 20.23
CA PRO A 188 18.62 -1.84 19.57
C PRO A 188 18.62 -1.99 18.05
N GLY A 189 19.14 -0.97 17.35
CA GLY A 189 19.36 -1.02 15.91
C GLY A 189 18.09 -0.88 15.05
N ILE A 190 17.00 -0.41 15.63
CA ILE A 190 15.78 -0.12 14.87
C ILE A 190 15.80 1.27 14.24
N SER A 191 15.01 1.42 13.17
CA SER A 191 14.70 2.70 12.53
C SER A 191 13.19 2.82 12.29
N PHE A 192 12.74 4.04 11.98
CA PHE A 192 11.32 4.36 11.90
C PHE A 192 10.92 4.97 10.56
N ILE A 193 9.72 4.63 10.12
CA ILE A 193 8.91 5.41 9.19
C ILE A 193 7.79 6.03 10.02
N GLY A 194 7.61 7.34 9.95
CA GLY A 194 6.49 8.04 10.60
C GLY A 194 5.37 8.25 9.59
N ASP A 195 4.24 7.58 9.75
CA ASP A 195 3.07 7.77 8.88
C ASP A 195 2.02 8.62 9.60
N GLY A 196 1.94 9.88 9.20
CA GLY A 196 1.04 10.87 9.80
C GLY A 196 -0.41 10.72 9.34
N ASN A 197 -0.67 10.06 8.23
CA ASN A 197 -2.01 9.97 7.61
C ASN A 197 -2.74 11.33 7.58
N GLN A 198 -2.04 12.40 7.22
CA GLN A 198 -2.53 13.79 7.20
C GLN A 198 -2.80 14.41 8.60
N GLY A 199 -2.34 13.79 9.67
CA GLY A 199 -2.71 14.16 11.05
C GLY A 199 -1.93 15.33 11.63
N PHE A 200 -0.80 15.74 11.08
CA PHE A 200 -0.02 16.86 11.57
C PHE A 200 -0.30 18.17 10.82
N SER A 201 -0.19 19.30 11.51
CA SER A 201 0.21 20.55 10.89
C SER A 201 1.73 20.52 10.63
N ARG A 202 2.23 21.43 9.76
CA ARG A 202 3.68 21.60 9.54
C ARG A 202 4.44 21.78 10.86
N LYS A 203 3.93 22.64 11.77
CA LYS A 203 4.56 22.91 13.06
C LYS A 203 4.67 21.67 13.93
N GLU A 204 3.61 20.88 14.01
CA GLU A 204 3.58 19.63 14.77
C GLU A 204 4.52 18.59 14.20
N CYS A 205 4.56 18.44 12.87
CA CYS A 205 5.49 17.52 12.21
C CYS A 205 6.96 17.91 12.47
N MET A 206 7.28 19.20 12.44
CA MET A 206 8.61 19.70 12.78
C MET A 206 8.96 19.41 14.26
N ALA A 207 8.03 19.62 15.19
CA ALA A 207 8.22 19.30 16.60
C ALA A 207 8.43 17.79 16.81
N PHE A 208 7.63 16.95 16.15
CA PHE A 208 7.79 15.49 16.15
C PHE A 208 9.16 15.06 15.66
N ALA A 209 9.58 15.52 14.47
CA ALA A 209 10.89 15.18 13.90
C ALA A 209 12.04 15.59 14.82
N LYS A 210 11.98 16.79 15.40
CA LYS A 210 12.97 17.27 16.38
C LYS A 210 12.98 16.39 17.65
N GLY A 211 11.81 16.01 18.16
CA GLY A 211 11.71 15.11 19.31
C GLY A 211 12.37 13.76 19.05
N VAL A 212 12.15 13.19 17.86
CA VAL A 212 12.80 11.91 17.47
C VAL A 212 14.33 12.07 17.39
N GLN A 213 14.82 13.14 16.82
CA GLN A 213 16.25 13.42 16.74
C GLN A 213 16.91 13.59 18.12
N GLN A 214 16.21 14.18 19.10
CA GLN A 214 16.73 14.44 20.43
C GLN A 214 17.10 13.17 21.20
N PHE A 215 16.38 12.07 21.02
CA PHE A 215 16.75 10.78 21.65
C PHE A 215 17.63 9.89 20.75
N GLY A 216 18.08 10.40 19.59
CA GLY A 216 18.92 9.66 18.65
C GLY A 216 18.15 8.66 17.78
N GLY A 217 16.84 8.78 17.67
CA GLY A 217 16.01 7.95 16.81
C GLY A 217 16.30 8.19 15.32
N VAL A 218 16.35 7.11 14.55
CA VAL A 218 16.59 7.16 13.10
C VAL A 218 15.24 7.15 12.36
N MET A 219 14.81 8.32 11.87
CA MET A 219 13.65 8.45 11.02
C MET A 219 14.08 8.41 9.55
N VAL A 220 13.72 7.34 8.83
CA VAL A 220 14.13 7.14 7.43
C VAL A 220 13.14 7.75 6.44
N LEU A 221 11.88 7.94 6.84
CA LEU A 221 10.82 8.50 6.01
C LEU A 221 9.71 9.10 6.88
N LEU A 222 9.13 10.19 6.41
CA LEU A 222 7.82 10.70 6.85
C LEU A 222 6.82 10.50 5.70
N GLU A 223 5.77 9.72 5.94
CA GLU A 223 4.71 9.44 4.98
C GLU A 223 3.49 10.29 5.31
N GLN A 224 3.00 11.03 4.33
CA GLN A 224 1.82 11.89 4.38
C GLN A 224 1.64 12.62 5.73
N PRO A 225 2.66 13.41 6.15
CA PRO A 225 2.63 14.04 7.47
C PRO A 225 1.52 15.08 7.63
N VAL A 226 1.25 15.85 6.57
CA VAL A 226 0.25 16.92 6.52
C VAL A 226 -0.84 16.59 5.49
N VAL A 227 -1.89 17.42 5.41
CA VAL A 227 -2.97 17.25 4.42
C VAL A 227 -2.41 17.13 3.00
N ARG A 228 -3.06 16.27 2.17
CA ARG A 228 -2.52 15.83 0.86
C ARG A 228 -2.20 16.98 -0.11
N ASP A 229 -2.97 18.06 -0.03
CA ASP A 229 -2.83 19.19 -0.96
C ASP A 229 -1.77 20.21 -0.49
N ASP A 230 -1.21 20.07 0.72
CA ASP A 230 -0.19 20.96 1.28
C ASP A 230 1.23 20.51 0.90
N LEU A 231 1.51 20.55 -0.40
CA LEU A 231 2.82 20.18 -0.96
C LEU A 231 3.95 21.11 -0.48
N ASP A 232 3.63 22.39 -0.23
CA ASP A 232 4.59 23.37 0.25
C ASP A 232 5.10 23.03 1.65
N SER A 233 4.19 22.62 2.57
CA SER A 233 4.59 22.15 3.89
C SER A 233 5.40 20.86 3.81
N MET A 234 5.04 19.90 2.94
CA MET A 234 5.83 18.67 2.74
C MET A 234 7.24 18.98 2.25
N ALA A 235 7.38 19.88 1.26
CA ALA A 235 8.68 20.32 0.77
C ALA A 235 9.50 21.04 1.85
N ALA A 236 8.85 21.86 2.68
CA ALA A 236 9.51 22.57 3.78
C ALA A 236 9.96 21.58 4.88
N ILE A 237 9.13 20.63 5.28
CA ILE A 237 9.46 19.59 6.26
C ILE A 237 10.72 18.83 5.79
N ARG A 238 10.72 18.33 4.54
CA ARG A 238 11.88 17.64 3.97
C ARG A 238 13.15 18.52 4.02
N ARG A 239 13.05 19.78 3.61
CA ARG A 239 14.20 20.70 3.56
C ARG A 239 14.76 21.00 4.95
N GLU A 240 13.89 21.24 5.93
CA GLU A 240 14.28 21.69 7.26
C GLU A 240 14.71 20.55 8.19
N THR A 241 14.13 19.35 8.04
CA THR A 241 14.49 18.18 8.85
C THR A 241 15.56 17.30 8.22
N GLY A 242 15.76 17.38 6.90
CA GLY A 242 16.59 16.45 6.14
C GLY A 242 15.97 15.05 5.98
N ILE A 243 14.78 14.79 6.55
CA ILE A 243 14.10 13.51 6.45
C ILE A 243 13.35 13.45 5.12
N PRO A 244 13.47 12.35 4.33
CA PRO A 244 12.64 12.13 3.15
C PRO A 244 11.15 12.19 3.49
N VAL A 245 10.36 12.78 2.59
CA VAL A 245 8.89 12.84 2.72
C VAL A 245 8.26 12.15 1.51
N ALA A 246 7.30 11.28 1.76
CA ALA A 246 6.42 10.67 0.77
C ALA A 246 4.98 11.22 0.92
N ALA A 247 4.29 11.35 -0.23
CA ALA A 247 2.88 11.78 -0.33
C ALA A 247 2.02 10.64 -0.87
#